data_09352ef574eb4fc185b011721143a0c0
#
_entry.id   09352ef574eb4fc185b011721143a0c0
#
_cell.length_a   1.000
_cell.length_b   1.000
_cell.length_c   1.000
_cell.angle_alpha   90.00
_cell.angle_beta   90.00
_cell.angle_gamma   90.00
#
_symmetry.space_group_name_H-M   'P 1'
#
loop_
_entity.id
_entity.type
_entity.pdbx_description
1 polymer ?
#
loop_
_entity_poly.entity_id
_entity_poly.type
_entity_poly.pdbx_seq_one_letter_code
_entity_poly.pdbx_strand_id
1 'polypeptide(L)'
;MAFMLKRVSLLSAIALVASTLGLSTSPVQSQATGTIRIDGSSTVYPITEAVAEEFQKRGGGRATVGVSGTGGGFKKFCRGQTDISNASRPILATEIAACRAAGVQFIELPVAYDALTVVVNRQNPVSNLTTAELKKMWEPAAQGRVSKWNQASGRLQNAPLRLYGPGPDSGTFDYFTEAIVGKSKSSRRDYTPSENDNVLVQGVARDKNALAYFGYAYYRANTNRLKAVAINGVLPSAQTVRNNRYRPLSRPVFIYVNAKSLQRPEVKRFTDYYMNNASRLSGAVGYIGLPARAYTLAKQHLQKRKIGTVFAGDAPVGLTIEALLKREAQY
;
A
#
# COMPACT_ATOMS: atom_id res chain seq x y z
N MET A 1 100.27 -43.82 8.89
CA MET A 1 101.18 -42.70 9.05
C MET A 1 100.55 -41.45 8.43
N ALA A 2 100.09 -40.56 9.27
CA ALA A 2 100.08 -39.10 9.21
C ALA A 2 99.50 -38.45 7.93
N PHE A 3 98.69 -37.47 7.93
CA PHE A 3 98.69 -36.20 8.62
C PHE A 3 97.30 -35.55 8.55
N MET A 4 96.79 -35.01 9.65
CA MET A 4 95.66 -34.12 9.76
C MET A 4 95.93 -32.75 9.11
N LEU A 5 94.89 -32.20 8.43
CA LEU A 5 94.78 -30.76 8.22
C LEU A 5 93.33 -30.29 8.48
N LYS A 6 93.19 -29.52 9.57
CA LYS A 6 91.95 -28.84 9.90
C LYS A 6 91.72 -27.67 8.93
N ARG A 7 90.54 -27.58 8.38
CA ARG A 7 90.05 -26.35 7.74
C ARG A 7 88.90 -25.83 8.57
N VAL A 8 89.09 -24.64 9.06
CA VAL A 8 88.11 -23.80 9.75
C VAL A 8 87.28 -23.12 8.65
N SER A 9 85.95 -23.33 8.64
CA SER A 9 85.06 -22.63 7.76
C SER A 9 84.22 -21.65 8.61
N LEU A 10 84.39 -20.38 8.34
CA LEU A 10 83.53 -19.29 8.83
C LEU A 10 82.18 -19.40 8.11
N LEU A 11 81.11 -19.62 8.86
CA LEU A 11 79.75 -19.50 8.38
C LEU A 11 79.18 -18.15 8.79
N SER A 12 79.08 -17.24 7.83
CA SER A 12 78.35 -15.94 8.00
C SER A 12 76.86 -16.22 7.97
N ALA A 13 76.17 -16.00 9.08
CA ALA A 13 74.73 -16.06 9.17
C ALA A 13 74.13 -14.73 8.67
N ILE A 14 73.48 -14.76 7.52
CA ILE A 14 72.63 -13.67 7.02
C ILE A 14 71.24 -13.91 7.60
N ALA A 15 70.80 -13.08 8.56
CA ALA A 15 69.45 -13.04 9.10
C ALA A 15 68.55 -12.30 8.10
N LEU A 16 67.69 -13.04 7.38
CA LEU A 16 66.59 -12.51 6.55
C LEU A 16 65.42 -12.14 7.48
N VAL A 17 65.22 -10.84 7.75
CA VAL A 17 64.01 -10.35 8.42
C VAL A 17 62.88 -10.32 7.39
N ALA A 18 62.02 -11.34 7.38
CA ALA A 18 60.77 -11.37 6.61
C ALA A 18 59.73 -10.53 7.36
N SER A 19 59.51 -9.25 6.94
CA SER A 19 58.41 -8.41 7.41
C SER A 19 57.12 -8.94 6.78
N THR A 20 56.37 -9.78 7.49
CA THR A 20 55.00 -10.17 7.11
C THR A 20 54.06 -9.02 7.40
N LEU A 21 53.73 -8.23 6.38
CA LEU A 21 52.59 -7.34 6.40
C LEU A 21 51.32 -8.19 6.51
N GLY A 22 50.83 -8.42 7.71
CA GLY A 22 49.55 -9.03 7.95
C GLY A 22 48.42 -8.11 7.46
N LEU A 23 47.90 -8.35 6.27
CA LEU A 23 46.62 -7.82 5.83
C LEU A 23 45.57 -8.42 6.73
N SER A 24 45.19 -7.68 7.82
CA SER A 24 44.02 -7.98 8.63
C SER A 24 42.78 -7.74 7.77
N THR A 25 42.33 -8.74 7.04
CA THR A 25 40.99 -8.76 6.48
C THR A 25 40.02 -8.96 7.63
N SER A 26 39.55 -7.85 8.20
CA SER A 26 38.38 -7.89 9.12
C SER A 26 37.25 -8.56 8.37
N PRO A 27 36.67 -9.65 8.89
CA PRO A 27 35.48 -10.22 8.27
C PRO A 27 34.41 -9.12 8.24
N VAL A 28 33.97 -8.77 7.05
CA VAL A 28 32.76 -7.97 6.89
C VAL A 28 31.65 -8.85 7.48
N GLN A 29 31.34 -8.58 8.74
CA GLN A 29 30.27 -9.25 9.44
C GLN A 29 28.99 -8.85 8.72
N SER A 30 28.51 -9.72 7.82
CA SER A 30 27.19 -9.62 7.23
C SER A 30 26.19 -9.62 8.39
N GLN A 31 25.81 -8.42 8.83
CA GLN A 31 24.72 -8.30 9.78
C GLN A 31 23.51 -8.98 9.13
N ALA A 32 23.07 -10.07 9.72
CA ALA A 32 21.83 -10.73 9.32
C ALA A 32 20.70 -9.68 9.40
N THR A 33 20.40 -9.08 8.26
CA THR A 33 19.37 -8.04 8.19
C THR A 33 18.05 -8.73 8.42
N GLY A 34 17.38 -8.39 9.52
CA GLY A 34 16.06 -8.93 9.86
C GLY A 34 15.06 -8.63 8.74
N THR A 35 14.13 -9.55 8.50
CA THR A 35 13.06 -9.33 7.51
C THR A 35 12.18 -8.17 7.91
N ILE A 36 11.92 -7.24 7.01
CA ILE A 36 10.96 -6.15 7.17
C ILE A 36 9.57 -6.72 6.90
N ARG A 37 8.68 -6.62 7.86
CA ARG A 37 7.32 -7.19 7.80
C ARG A 37 6.31 -6.09 7.53
N ILE A 38 5.60 -6.23 6.40
CA ILE A 38 4.59 -5.28 5.94
C ILE A 38 3.29 -6.03 5.68
N ASP A 39 2.16 -5.47 6.08
CA ASP A 39 0.85 -6.08 5.80
C ASP A 39 -0.21 -4.97 5.70
N GLY A 40 -1.39 -5.30 5.19
CA GLY A 40 -2.54 -4.40 5.16
C GLY A 40 -3.27 -4.34 3.84
N SER A 41 -3.53 -3.13 3.38
CA SER A 41 -4.37 -2.83 2.23
C SER A 41 -3.87 -3.46 0.92
N SER A 42 -4.73 -4.22 0.24
CA SER A 42 -4.52 -4.68 -1.14
C SER A 42 -4.35 -3.52 -2.12
N THR A 43 -5.07 -2.41 -1.90
CA THR A 43 -4.93 -1.19 -2.70
C THR A 43 -3.51 -0.64 -2.66
N VAL A 44 -2.84 -0.64 -1.52
CA VAL A 44 -1.47 -0.10 -1.38
C VAL A 44 -0.41 -1.14 -1.75
N TYR A 45 -0.77 -2.42 -1.73
CA TYR A 45 0.12 -3.55 -2.01
C TYR A 45 0.99 -3.34 -3.27
N PRO A 46 0.46 -2.96 -4.46
CA PRO A 46 1.28 -2.83 -5.66
C PRO A 46 2.39 -1.79 -5.53
N ILE A 47 2.16 -0.70 -4.79
CA ILE A 47 3.19 0.33 -4.56
C ILE A 47 4.27 -0.24 -3.64
N THR A 48 3.86 -0.83 -2.52
CA THR A 48 4.77 -1.37 -1.51
C THR A 48 5.57 -2.55 -2.05
N GLU A 49 4.95 -3.41 -2.87
CA GLU A 49 5.63 -4.52 -3.54
C GLU A 49 6.70 -4.01 -4.51
N ALA A 50 6.39 -3.03 -5.35
CA ALA A 50 7.35 -2.43 -6.27
C ALA A 50 8.55 -1.80 -5.51
N VAL A 51 8.29 -1.14 -4.38
CA VAL A 51 9.34 -0.60 -3.51
C VAL A 51 10.18 -1.73 -2.90
N ALA A 52 9.53 -2.78 -2.38
CA ALA A 52 10.20 -3.91 -1.74
C ALA A 52 11.09 -4.67 -2.73
N GLU A 53 10.58 -4.92 -3.93
CA GLU A 53 11.31 -5.60 -5.01
C GLU A 53 12.55 -4.80 -5.43
N GLU A 54 12.40 -3.50 -5.69
CA GLU A 54 13.53 -2.66 -6.10
C GLU A 54 14.55 -2.49 -4.96
N PHE A 55 14.09 -2.32 -3.71
CA PHE A 55 14.95 -2.26 -2.54
C PHE A 55 15.78 -3.54 -2.36
N GLN A 56 15.16 -4.71 -2.49
CA GLN A 56 15.83 -6.01 -2.40
C GLN A 56 16.85 -6.20 -3.52
N LYS A 57 16.49 -5.85 -4.77
CA LYS A 57 17.41 -5.92 -5.93
C LYS A 57 18.66 -5.05 -5.76
N ARG A 58 18.57 -3.98 -4.98
CA ARG A 58 19.70 -3.09 -4.64
C ARG A 58 20.49 -3.54 -3.40
N GLY A 59 20.22 -4.72 -2.87
CA GLY A 59 20.90 -5.24 -1.69
C GLY A 59 20.43 -4.61 -0.36
N GLY A 60 19.26 -3.96 -0.34
CA GLY A 60 18.74 -3.27 0.84
C GLY A 60 18.27 -4.17 1.98
N GLY A 61 18.10 -5.47 1.73
CA GLY A 61 17.58 -6.46 2.68
C GLY A 61 16.21 -7.00 2.28
N ARG A 62 15.73 -8.00 3.02
CA ARG A 62 14.47 -8.70 2.71
C ARG A 62 13.26 -7.95 3.28
N ALA A 63 12.25 -7.72 2.45
CA ALA A 63 10.94 -7.26 2.86
C ALA A 63 9.85 -8.26 2.43
N THR A 64 8.84 -8.46 3.26
CA THR A 64 7.67 -9.28 2.94
C THR A 64 6.43 -8.43 3.02
N VAL A 65 5.56 -8.53 2.02
CA VAL A 65 4.34 -7.74 1.92
C VAL A 65 3.14 -8.67 1.89
N GLY A 66 2.29 -8.60 2.92
CA GLY A 66 1.05 -9.34 3.03
C GLY A 66 -0.17 -8.50 2.67
N VAL A 67 -1.29 -9.19 2.45
CA VAL A 67 -2.60 -8.59 2.14
C VAL A 67 -3.64 -9.15 3.10
N SER A 68 -4.08 -8.32 4.06
CA SER A 68 -5.16 -8.66 4.99
C SER A 68 -6.21 -7.55 5.13
N GLY A 69 -6.23 -6.62 4.16
CA GLY A 69 -7.05 -5.40 4.24
C GLY A 69 -6.48 -4.37 5.22
N THR A 70 -6.95 -3.12 5.15
CA THR A 70 -6.48 -2.03 6.03
C THR A 70 -6.75 -2.33 7.50
N GLY A 71 -7.94 -2.80 7.84
CA GLY A 71 -8.30 -3.15 9.21
C GLY A 71 -7.54 -4.36 9.73
N GLY A 72 -7.36 -5.40 8.89
CA GLY A 72 -6.54 -6.56 9.20
C GLY A 72 -5.08 -6.18 9.43
N GLY A 73 -4.53 -5.29 8.60
CA GLY A 73 -3.20 -4.70 8.75
C GLY A 73 -3.04 -3.99 10.08
N PHE A 74 -3.96 -3.09 10.44
CA PHE A 74 -3.90 -2.38 11.72
C PHE A 74 -4.03 -3.32 12.94
N LYS A 75 -4.84 -4.37 12.86
CA LYS A 75 -4.91 -5.39 13.92
C LYS A 75 -3.55 -6.04 14.20
N LYS A 76 -2.78 -6.38 13.15
CA LYS A 76 -1.42 -6.92 13.26
C LYS A 76 -0.41 -5.85 13.72
N PHE A 77 -0.50 -4.68 13.12
CA PHE A 77 0.40 -3.55 13.36
C PHE A 77 0.33 -3.07 14.83
N CYS A 78 -0.88 -2.84 15.35
CA CYS A 78 -1.07 -2.42 16.74
C CYS A 78 -0.71 -3.51 17.77
N ARG A 79 -0.46 -4.76 17.33
CA ARG A 79 0.14 -5.84 18.15
C ARG A 79 1.66 -5.94 17.99
N GLY A 80 2.29 -5.04 17.24
CA GLY A 80 3.73 -5.07 16.96
C GLY A 80 4.18 -6.23 16.05
N GLN A 81 3.26 -6.87 15.33
CA GLN A 81 3.56 -8.02 14.48
C GLN A 81 4.14 -7.61 13.12
N THR A 82 3.92 -6.35 12.70
CA THR A 82 4.45 -5.77 11.47
C THR A 82 5.20 -4.48 11.76
N ASP A 83 6.18 -4.17 10.92
CA ASP A 83 6.98 -2.94 10.99
C ASP A 83 6.26 -1.77 10.30
N ILE A 84 5.49 -2.10 9.24
CA ILE A 84 4.74 -1.14 8.43
C ILE A 84 3.34 -1.71 8.17
N SER A 85 2.32 -0.84 8.20
CA SER A 85 0.96 -1.16 7.77
C SER A 85 0.58 -0.35 6.54
N ASN A 86 0.11 -1.02 5.50
CA ASN A 86 -0.49 -0.39 4.32
C ASN A 86 -1.94 -0.01 4.61
N ALA A 87 -2.36 1.20 4.25
CA ALA A 87 -3.72 1.66 4.52
C ALA A 87 -4.32 2.47 3.37
N SER A 88 -5.54 2.15 2.99
CA SER A 88 -6.30 2.83 1.94
C SER A 88 -7.37 3.81 2.50
N ARG A 89 -7.25 4.13 3.76
CA ARG A 89 -7.88 5.22 4.51
C ARG A 89 -7.00 5.63 5.70
N PRO A 90 -7.21 6.79 6.30
CA PRO A 90 -6.60 7.11 7.59
C PRO A 90 -6.93 6.08 8.68
N ILE A 91 -6.06 6.01 9.67
CA ILE A 91 -6.28 5.20 10.88
C ILE A 91 -7.47 5.74 11.67
N LEU A 92 -8.36 4.85 12.15
CA LEU A 92 -9.56 5.22 12.90
C LEU A 92 -9.26 5.39 14.38
N ALA A 93 -10.11 6.13 15.10
CA ALA A 93 -9.99 6.34 16.54
C ALA A 93 -9.88 5.04 17.35
N THR A 94 -10.63 4.01 16.97
CA THR A 94 -10.59 2.68 17.61
C THR A 94 -9.25 1.97 17.38
N GLU A 95 -8.64 2.13 16.20
CA GLU A 95 -7.33 1.57 15.87
C GLU A 95 -6.20 2.33 16.59
N ILE A 96 -6.32 3.66 16.69
CA ILE A 96 -5.40 4.49 17.49
C ILE A 96 -5.43 4.04 18.96
N ALA A 97 -6.62 3.82 19.51
CA ALA A 97 -6.79 3.34 20.89
C ALA A 97 -6.14 1.96 21.10
N ALA A 98 -6.31 1.03 20.13
CA ALA A 98 -5.70 -0.29 20.17
C ALA A 98 -4.16 -0.22 20.10
N CYS A 99 -3.60 0.61 19.21
CA CYS A 99 -2.15 0.84 19.14
C CYS A 99 -1.61 1.44 20.45
N ARG A 100 -2.30 2.43 21.01
CA ARG A 100 -1.92 3.07 22.28
C ARG A 100 -1.91 2.08 23.43
N ALA A 101 -2.96 1.26 23.56
CA ALA A 101 -3.07 0.23 24.59
C ALA A 101 -1.93 -0.80 24.53
N ALA A 102 -1.41 -1.08 23.33
CA ALA A 102 -0.27 -1.98 23.12
C ALA A 102 1.09 -1.28 23.12
N GLY A 103 1.16 0.03 23.41
CA GLY A 103 2.40 0.81 23.41
C GLY A 103 3.02 1.02 22.02
N VAL A 104 2.22 0.85 20.94
CA VAL A 104 2.68 1.05 19.56
C VAL A 104 2.46 2.50 19.15
N GLN A 105 3.56 3.21 18.95
CA GLN A 105 3.60 4.55 18.35
C GLN A 105 3.86 4.42 16.84
N PHE A 106 3.25 5.29 16.05
CA PHE A 106 3.36 5.23 14.59
C PHE A 106 3.55 6.59 13.96
N ILE A 107 4.12 6.58 12.75
CA ILE A 107 4.25 7.75 11.86
C ILE A 107 3.37 7.47 10.64
N GLU A 108 2.44 8.37 10.35
CA GLU A 108 1.59 8.35 9.16
C GLU A 108 2.32 9.01 7.99
N LEU A 109 2.34 8.34 6.83
CA LEU A 109 3.00 8.84 5.62
C LEU A 109 2.07 8.63 4.41
N PRO A 110 1.55 9.70 3.80
CA PRO A 110 0.81 9.58 2.55
C PRO A 110 1.77 9.22 1.41
N VAL A 111 1.37 8.26 0.56
CA VAL A 111 2.25 7.73 -0.50
C VAL A 111 1.73 7.97 -1.90
N ALA A 112 0.41 8.04 -2.10
CA ALA A 112 -0.22 8.28 -3.40
C ALA A 112 -1.69 8.69 -3.24
N TYR A 113 -2.33 9.07 -4.36
CA TYR A 113 -3.78 9.09 -4.50
C TYR A 113 -4.26 7.88 -5.29
N ASP A 114 -5.37 7.32 -4.82
CA ASP A 114 -6.14 6.28 -5.50
C ASP A 114 -7.43 6.86 -6.06
N ALA A 115 -7.86 6.36 -7.23
CA ALA A 115 -9.18 6.56 -7.79
C ALA A 115 -9.93 5.23 -7.63
N LEU A 116 -10.65 5.04 -6.53
CA LEU A 116 -11.46 3.84 -6.32
C LEU A 116 -12.36 3.63 -7.55
N THR A 117 -12.15 2.55 -8.27
CA THR A 117 -12.74 2.35 -9.58
C THR A 117 -13.87 1.34 -9.52
N VAL A 118 -15.04 1.77 -9.98
CA VAL A 118 -16.16 0.87 -10.25
C VAL A 118 -15.95 0.26 -11.63
N VAL A 119 -16.01 -1.06 -11.70
CA VAL A 119 -15.73 -1.81 -12.94
C VAL A 119 -16.82 -2.79 -13.27
N VAL A 120 -16.94 -3.08 -14.54
CA VAL A 120 -17.76 -4.16 -15.11
C VAL A 120 -16.93 -4.99 -16.07
N ASN A 121 -17.43 -6.16 -16.43
CA ASN A 121 -16.89 -6.95 -17.54
C ASN A 121 -16.87 -6.09 -18.82
N ARG A 122 -15.87 -6.30 -19.66
CA ARG A 122 -15.74 -5.52 -20.91
C ARG A 122 -16.95 -5.61 -21.84
N GLN A 123 -17.67 -6.74 -21.82
CA GLN A 123 -18.89 -6.97 -22.61
C GLN A 123 -20.16 -6.39 -21.97
N ASN A 124 -20.09 -5.90 -20.74
CA ASN A 124 -21.24 -5.27 -20.08
C ASN A 124 -21.58 -3.93 -20.77
N PRO A 125 -22.85 -3.63 -21.10
CA PRO A 125 -23.21 -2.39 -21.79
C PRO A 125 -23.09 -1.15 -20.90
N VAL A 126 -23.11 -1.28 -19.56
CA VAL A 126 -23.10 -0.17 -18.62
C VAL A 126 -21.77 0.60 -18.72
N SER A 127 -21.85 1.91 -18.93
CA SER A 127 -20.69 2.81 -19.03
C SER A 127 -20.72 3.96 -18.04
N ASN A 128 -21.89 4.21 -17.40
CA ASN A 128 -22.05 5.28 -16.42
C ASN A 128 -23.06 4.85 -15.35
N LEU A 129 -22.75 5.15 -14.09
CA LEU A 129 -23.64 5.02 -12.93
C LEU A 129 -23.59 6.30 -12.11
N THR A 130 -24.71 6.65 -11.51
CA THR A 130 -24.76 7.69 -10.49
C THR A 130 -24.42 7.11 -9.10
N THR A 131 -24.01 7.96 -8.19
CA THR A 131 -23.84 7.57 -6.77
C THR A 131 -25.15 7.06 -6.15
N ALA A 132 -26.30 7.59 -6.59
CA ALA A 132 -27.62 7.11 -6.14
C ALA A 132 -27.91 5.70 -6.63
N GLU A 133 -27.57 5.35 -7.88
CA GLU A 133 -27.72 3.99 -8.42
C GLU A 133 -26.78 3.01 -7.71
N LEU A 134 -25.53 3.40 -7.47
CA LEU A 134 -24.60 2.60 -6.67
C LEU A 134 -25.13 2.37 -5.25
N LYS A 135 -25.68 3.40 -4.61
CA LYS A 135 -26.32 3.25 -3.29
C LYS A 135 -27.41 2.19 -3.31
N LYS A 136 -28.35 2.28 -4.27
CA LYS A 136 -29.42 1.31 -4.42
C LYS A 136 -28.93 -0.13 -4.66
N MET A 137 -27.73 -0.30 -5.25
CA MET A 137 -27.13 -1.62 -5.47
C MET A 137 -26.46 -2.17 -4.22
N TRP A 138 -25.86 -1.30 -3.39
CA TRP A 138 -24.95 -1.71 -2.31
C TRP A 138 -25.48 -1.51 -0.89
N GLU A 139 -26.50 -0.69 -0.67
CA GLU A 139 -27.05 -0.46 0.67
C GLU A 139 -27.64 -1.74 1.29
N PRO A 140 -27.72 -1.85 2.64
CA PRO A 140 -28.27 -3.03 3.31
C PRO A 140 -29.69 -3.38 2.85
N ALA A 141 -30.53 -2.39 2.53
CA ALA A 141 -31.89 -2.59 2.04
C ALA A 141 -31.99 -3.30 0.67
N ALA A 142 -30.89 -3.32 -0.08
CA ALA A 142 -30.81 -4.01 -1.36
C ALA A 142 -30.69 -5.54 -1.23
N GLN A 143 -30.32 -6.05 -0.05
CA GLN A 143 -30.11 -7.47 0.19
C GLN A 143 -31.37 -8.28 -0.10
N GLY A 144 -31.25 -9.28 -0.99
CA GLY A 144 -32.36 -10.12 -1.43
C GLY A 144 -33.40 -9.43 -2.31
N ARG A 145 -33.31 -8.10 -2.51
CA ARG A 145 -34.30 -7.32 -3.27
C ARG A 145 -33.77 -6.82 -4.62
N VAL A 146 -32.53 -6.37 -4.68
CA VAL A 146 -31.90 -5.89 -5.91
C VAL A 146 -30.96 -6.98 -6.44
N SER A 147 -31.53 -7.84 -7.31
CA SER A 147 -30.82 -8.96 -7.95
C SER A 147 -30.62 -8.76 -9.45
N LYS A 148 -31.21 -7.70 -10.02
CA LYS A 148 -31.09 -7.32 -11.43
C LYS A 148 -30.66 -5.86 -11.56
N TRP A 149 -29.97 -5.54 -12.65
CA TRP A 149 -29.50 -4.19 -12.94
C TRP A 149 -30.62 -3.15 -13.01
N ASN A 150 -31.73 -3.47 -13.70
CA ASN A 150 -32.86 -2.56 -13.87
C ASN A 150 -33.64 -2.26 -12.59
N GLN A 151 -33.45 -3.03 -11.52
CA GLN A 151 -34.05 -2.73 -10.21
C GLN A 151 -33.33 -1.57 -9.52
N ALA A 152 -32.06 -1.30 -9.85
CA ALA A 152 -31.38 -0.09 -9.37
C ALA A 152 -31.79 1.15 -10.16
N SER A 153 -32.06 1.01 -11.47
CA SER A 153 -32.55 2.08 -12.36
C SER A 153 -33.16 1.49 -13.61
N GLY A 154 -34.37 1.93 -13.99
CA GLY A 154 -35.08 1.44 -15.19
C GLY A 154 -34.33 1.64 -16.52
N ARG A 155 -33.33 2.53 -16.58
CA ARG A 155 -32.46 2.72 -17.76
C ARG A 155 -31.43 1.62 -17.94
N LEU A 156 -31.20 0.78 -16.92
CA LEU A 156 -30.22 -0.29 -16.96
C LEU A 156 -30.87 -1.57 -17.52
N GLN A 157 -30.02 -2.48 -17.98
CA GLN A 157 -30.45 -3.74 -18.60
C GLN A 157 -31.24 -4.63 -17.66
N ASN A 158 -32.22 -5.36 -18.20
CA ASN A 158 -32.91 -6.42 -17.45
C ASN A 158 -32.07 -7.71 -17.46
N ALA A 159 -31.04 -7.75 -16.65
CA ALA A 159 -30.11 -8.86 -16.52
C ALA A 159 -29.75 -9.06 -15.04
N PRO A 160 -29.28 -10.25 -14.63
CA PRO A 160 -28.78 -10.48 -13.27
C PRO A 160 -27.70 -9.48 -12.87
N LEU A 161 -27.71 -9.01 -11.63
CA LEU A 161 -26.66 -8.20 -11.03
C LEU A 161 -25.79 -9.09 -10.14
N ARG A 162 -24.54 -9.28 -10.52
CA ARG A 162 -23.55 -10.04 -9.75
C ARG A 162 -22.54 -9.09 -9.13
N LEU A 163 -22.48 -9.05 -7.81
CA LEU A 163 -21.66 -8.09 -7.08
C LEU A 163 -20.42 -8.76 -6.51
N TYR A 164 -19.28 -8.14 -6.77
CA TYR A 164 -17.98 -8.47 -6.20
C TYR A 164 -17.43 -7.22 -5.51
N GLY A 165 -16.82 -7.37 -4.35
CA GLY A 165 -16.29 -6.22 -3.63
C GLY A 165 -15.31 -6.59 -2.55
N PRO A 166 -14.57 -5.62 -2.02
CA PRO A 166 -13.67 -5.85 -0.90
C PRO A 166 -14.40 -6.39 0.32
N GLY A 167 -13.68 -7.17 1.12
CA GLY A 167 -14.21 -7.74 2.36
C GLY A 167 -14.27 -6.74 3.53
N PRO A 168 -14.75 -7.17 4.69
CA PRO A 168 -15.03 -6.27 5.83
C PRO A 168 -13.79 -5.69 6.52
N ASP A 169 -12.60 -6.24 6.30
CA ASP A 169 -11.34 -5.70 6.79
C ASP A 169 -10.66 -4.73 5.78
N SER A 170 -11.28 -4.53 4.60
CA SER A 170 -10.79 -3.63 3.58
C SER A 170 -11.09 -2.17 3.88
N GLY A 171 -10.07 -1.31 3.86
CA GLY A 171 -10.29 0.14 3.88
C GLY A 171 -10.98 0.68 2.62
N THR A 172 -10.98 -0.09 1.52
CA THR A 172 -11.75 0.22 0.31
C THR A 172 -13.24 -0.01 0.54
N PHE A 173 -13.59 -1.06 1.26
CA PHE A 173 -14.96 -1.30 1.71
C PHE A 173 -15.45 -0.18 2.65
N ASP A 174 -14.64 0.17 3.66
CA ASP A 174 -14.95 1.25 4.60
C ASP A 174 -15.21 2.56 3.85
N TYR A 175 -14.30 2.93 2.95
CA TYR A 175 -14.38 4.18 2.20
C TYR A 175 -15.55 4.20 1.22
N PHE A 176 -15.77 3.10 0.46
CA PHE A 176 -16.86 3.02 -0.50
C PHE A 176 -18.22 3.10 0.20
N THR A 177 -18.39 2.37 1.28
CA THR A 177 -19.67 2.37 2.01
C THR A 177 -19.95 3.73 2.65
N GLU A 178 -18.95 4.43 3.17
CA GLU A 178 -19.09 5.80 3.64
C GLU A 178 -19.47 6.73 2.49
N ALA A 179 -18.75 6.69 1.38
CA ALA A 179 -18.92 7.59 0.24
C ALA A 179 -20.25 7.39 -0.51
N ILE A 180 -20.74 6.17 -0.60
CA ILE A 180 -21.89 5.79 -1.44
C ILE A 180 -23.13 5.53 -0.61
N VAL A 181 -23.01 4.81 0.49
CA VAL A 181 -24.16 4.46 1.35
C VAL A 181 -24.39 5.51 2.43
N GLY A 182 -23.32 6.26 2.81
CA GLY A 182 -23.36 7.32 3.82
C GLY A 182 -23.03 6.82 5.22
N LYS A 183 -22.55 5.58 5.36
CA LYS A 183 -22.08 5.03 6.63
C LYS A 183 -21.05 3.93 6.38
N SER A 184 -19.88 4.11 6.98
CA SER A 184 -18.78 3.12 6.89
C SER A 184 -19.25 1.74 7.35
N LYS A 185 -18.84 0.71 6.61
CA LYS A 185 -19.18 -0.70 6.84
C LYS A 185 -20.66 -1.05 6.67
N SER A 186 -21.49 -0.13 6.19
CA SER A 186 -22.90 -0.37 5.92
C SER A 186 -23.10 -0.85 4.48
N SER A 187 -23.35 -2.14 4.30
CA SER A 187 -23.56 -2.76 2.98
C SER A 187 -24.44 -4.00 3.09
N ARG A 188 -25.02 -4.41 1.95
CA ARG A 188 -25.56 -5.76 1.80
C ARG A 188 -24.46 -6.81 2.00
N ARG A 189 -24.83 -8.04 2.32
CA ARG A 189 -23.89 -9.14 2.59
C ARG A 189 -23.93 -10.25 1.54
N ASP A 190 -24.88 -10.22 0.63
CA ASP A 190 -25.09 -11.21 -0.45
C ASP A 190 -24.31 -10.86 -1.72
N TYR A 191 -23.08 -10.39 -1.58
CA TYR A 191 -22.10 -10.21 -2.64
C TYR A 191 -20.90 -11.13 -2.42
N THR A 192 -20.02 -11.29 -3.40
CA THR A 192 -18.78 -12.07 -3.26
C THR A 192 -17.66 -11.18 -2.73
N PRO A 193 -17.24 -11.32 -1.43
CA PRO A 193 -16.19 -10.51 -0.83
C PRO A 193 -14.81 -11.11 -1.06
N SER A 194 -13.77 -10.26 -1.14
CA SER A 194 -12.36 -10.66 -1.05
C SER A 194 -11.49 -9.49 -0.61
N GLU A 195 -10.52 -9.75 0.28
CA GLU A 195 -9.48 -8.77 0.61
C GLU A 195 -8.39 -8.68 -0.48
N ASN A 196 -8.38 -9.63 -1.42
CA ASN A 196 -7.44 -9.64 -2.54
C ASN A 196 -8.14 -9.16 -3.82
N ASP A 197 -7.79 -7.96 -4.29
CA ASP A 197 -8.37 -7.35 -5.47
C ASP A 197 -8.19 -8.19 -6.75
N ASN A 198 -7.17 -9.04 -6.84
CA ASN A 198 -7.00 -9.96 -7.98
C ASN A 198 -8.13 -10.99 -8.08
N VAL A 199 -8.69 -11.43 -6.95
CA VAL A 199 -9.86 -12.31 -6.92
C VAL A 199 -11.07 -11.59 -7.48
N LEU A 200 -11.26 -10.32 -7.11
CA LEU A 200 -12.35 -9.48 -7.61
C LEU A 200 -12.22 -9.25 -9.13
N VAL A 201 -11.00 -8.96 -9.61
CA VAL A 201 -10.69 -8.84 -11.04
C VAL A 201 -11.09 -10.12 -11.80
N GLN A 202 -10.73 -11.30 -11.28
CA GLN A 202 -11.07 -12.58 -11.90
C GLN A 202 -12.59 -12.80 -11.94
N GLY A 203 -13.30 -12.47 -10.87
CA GLY A 203 -14.75 -12.58 -10.79
C GLY A 203 -15.43 -11.75 -11.88
N VAL A 204 -15.10 -10.47 -11.99
CA VAL A 204 -15.66 -9.57 -13.01
C VAL A 204 -15.28 -9.98 -14.44
N ALA A 205 -14.05 -10.42 -14.65
CA ALA A 205 -13.56 -10.81 -15.98
C ALA A 205 -14.29 -12.04 -16.54
N ARG A 206 -14.84 -12.91 -15.68
CA ARG A 206 -15.53 -14.16 -16.07
C ARG A 206 -17.05 -14.01 -16.19
N ASP A 207 -17.64 -12.95 -15.68
CA ASP A 207 -19.09 -12.76 -15.67
C ASP A 207 -19.46 -11.39 -16.28
N LYS A 208 -20.12 -11.43 -17.44
CA LYS A 208 -20.59 -10.23 -18.15
C LYS A 208 -21.59 -9.39 -17.34
N ASN A 209 -22.25 -9.99 -16.36
CA ASN A 209 -23.23 -9.32 -15.50
C ASN A 209 -22.64 -8.80 -14.19
N ALA A 210 -21.33 -8.96 -14.00
CA ALA A 210 -20.64 -8.55 -12.79
C ALA A 210 -20.41 -7.05 -12.70
N LEU A 211 -20.49 -6.54 -11.48
CA LEU A 211 -20.06 -5.22 -11.03
C LEU A 211 -19.12 -5.39 -9.83
N ALA A 212 -18.02 -4.68 -9.83
CA ALA A 212 -17.12 -4.59 -8.68
C ALA A 212 -16.61 -3.18 -8.47
N TYR A 213 -15.92 -2.97 -7.34
CA TYR A 213 -15.10 -1.79 -7.08
C TYR A 213 -13.83 -2.18 -6.35
N PHE A 214 -12.72 -1.53 -6.72
CA PHE A 214 -11.39 -1.75 -6.14
C PHE A 214 -10.42 -0.64 -6.55
N GLY A 215 -9.13 -0.75 -6.16
CA GLY A 215 -8.10 0.24 -6.45
C GLY A 215 -7.81 0.40 -7.95
N TYR A 216 -7.56 1.63 -8.39
CA TYR A 216 -7.36 2.02 -9.78
C TYR A 216 -6.24 1.24 -10.49
N ALA A 217 -5.17 0.88 -9.78
CA ALA A 217 -4.04 0.14 -10.37
C ALA A 217 -4.48 -1.23 -10.91
N TYR A 218 -5.34 -1.94 -10.20
CA TYR A 218 -5.86 -3.24 -10.65
C TYR A 218 -6.72 -3.11 -11.92
N TYR A 219 -7.51 -2.05 -12.03
CA TYR A 219 -8.22 -1.75 -13.27
C TYR A 219 -7.22 -1.45 -14.41
N ARG A 220 -6.22 -0.60 -14.17
CA ARG A 220 -5.20 -0.24 -15.17
C ARG A 220 -4.45 -1.45 -15.70
N ALA A 221 -4.11 -2.39 -14.85
CA ALA A 221 -3.43 -3.64 -15.22
C ALA A 221 -4.34 -4.62 -16.01
N ASN A 222 -5.67 -4.40 -16.03
CA ASN A 222 -6.65 -5.34 -16.60
C ASN A 222 -7.63 -4.69 -17.59
N THR A 223 -7.27 -3.60 -18.27
CA THR A 223 -8.12 -2.87 -19.22
C THR A 223 -8.52 -3.69 -20.45
N ASN A 224 -7.79 -4.75 -20.75
CA ASN A 224 -8.14 -5.71 -21.79
C ASN A 224 -9.33 -6.61 -21.44
N ARG A 225 -9.66 -6.75 -20.17
CA ARG A 225 -10.71 -7.65 -19.63
C ARG A 225 -11.84 -6.89 -18.93
N LEU A 226 -11.55 -5.73 -18.38
CA LEU A 226 -12.45 -4.91 -17.58
C LEU A 226 -12.70 -3.56 -18.25
N LYS A 227 -13.86 -2.99 -17.92
CA LYS A 227 -14.25 -1.63 -18.30
C LYS A 227 -14.56 -0.82 -17.04
N ALA A 228 -13.94 0.37 -16.89
CA ALA A 228 -14.32 1.31 -15.85
C ALA A 228 -15.68 1.92 -16.18
N VAL A 229 -16.48 2.12 -15.14
CA VAL A 229 -17.76 2.81 -15.21
C VAL A 229 -17.55 4.25 -14.78
N ALA A 230 -18.03 5.22 -15.55
CA ALA A 230 -18.05 6.60 -15.15
C ALA A 230 -19.00 6.79 -13.94
N ILE A 231 -18.60 7.60 -12.98
CA ILE A 231 -19.42 7.94 -11.82
C ILE A 231 -19.88 9.39 -11.97
N ASN A 232 -21.21 9.58 -12.01
CA ASN A 232 -21.81 10.88 -12.31
C ASN A 232 -21.22 11.52 -13.59
N GLY A 233 -20.98 10.71 -14.63
CA GLY A 233 -20.42 11.15 -15.91
C GLY A 233 -18.89 11.32 -15.94
N VAL A 234 -18.17 11.03 -14.85
CA VAL A 234 -16.70 11.20 -14.77
C VAL A 234 -15.99 9.86 -14.68
N LEU A 235 -15.08 9.58 -15.62
CA LEU A 235 -14.21 8.41 -15.57
C LEU A 235 -13.02 8.63 -14.59
N PRO A 236 -12.56 7.56 -13.91
CA PRO A 236 -11.35 7.64 -13.10
C PRO A 236 -10.13 7.85 -14.01
N SER A 237 -9.32 8.84 -13.67
CA SER A 237 -8.02 9.10 -14.32
C SER A 237 -7.15 9.98 -13.43
N ALA A 238 -5.84 10.01 -13.72
CA ALA A 238 -4.93 10.91 -13.00
C ALA A 238 -5.37 12.39 -13.14
N GLN A 239 -5.86 12.79 -14.31
CA GLN A 239 -6.34 14.14 -14.55
C GLN A 239 -7.60 14.46 -13.74
N THR A 240 -8.61 13.56 -13.75
CA THR A 240 -9.89 13.80 -13.08
C THR A 240 -9.76 13.75 -11.54
N VAL A 241 -8.76 13.05 -11.01
CA VAL A 241 -8.40 13.09 -9.59
C VAL A 241 -7.68 14.40 -9.24
N ARG A 242 -6.64 14.80 -10.01
CA ARG A 242 -5.87 16.02 -9.73
C ARG A 242 -6.70 17.29 -9.80
N ASN A 243 -7.68 17.35 -10.69
CA ASN A 243 -8.59 18.50 -10.81
C ASN A 243 -9.90 18.36 -10.02
N ASN A 244 -9.96 17.42 -9.08
CA ASN A 244 -11.09 17.18 -8.19
C ASN A 244 -12.42 16.82 -8.87
N ARG A 245 -12.42 16.37 -10.11
CA ARG A 245 -13.65 15.98 -10.82
C ARG A 245 -14.13 14.59 -10.46
N TYR A 246 -13.21 13.62 -10.21
CA TYR A 246 -13.58 12.25 -9.84
C TYR A 246 -13.91 12.16 -8.34
N ARG A 247 -15.12 12.55 -7.99
CA ARG A 247 -15.63 12.58 -6.60
C ARG A 247 -16.93 11.77 -6.50
N PRO A 248 -17.19 11.14 -5.33
CA PRO A 248 -16.41 11.13 -4.09
C PRO A 248 -15.31 10.04 -4.02
N LEU A 249 -15.07 9.29 -5.09
CA LEU A 249 -14.28 8.05 -5.09
C LEU A 249 -12.76 8.24 -5.28
N SER A 250 -12.21 9.44 -5.03
CA SER A 250 -10.77 9.66 -4.95
C SER A 250 -10.32 9.87 -3.50
N ARG A 251 -9.15 9.32 -3.13
CA ARG A 251 -8.66 9.33 -1.75
C ARG A 251 -7.14 9.20 -1.66
N PRO A 252 -6.50 9.76 -0.61
CA PRO A 252 -5.12 9.45 -0.31
C PRO A 252 -4.98 8.01 0.21
N VAL A 253 -3.80 7.43 -0.04
CA VAL A 253 -3.39 6.14 0.52
C VAL A 253 -2.07 6.30 1.25
N PHE A 254 -1.84 5.47 2.28
CA PHE A 254 -0.84 5.67 3.30
C PHE A 254 -0.03 4.42 3.60
N ILE A 255 1.15 4.64 4.17
CA ILE A 255 1.82 3.65 5.01
C ILE A 255 1.92 4.20 6.44
N TYR A 256 1.79 3.32 7.42
CA TYR A 256 2.02 3.61 8.85
C TYR A 256 3.26 2.86 9.29
N VAL A 257 4.23 3.59 9.80
CA VAL A 257 5.52 3.03 10.22
C VAL A 257 5.57 2.96 11.74
N ASN A 258 5.87 1.78 12.28
CA ASN A 258 6.07 1.62 13.71
C ASN A 258 7.35 2.39 14.13
N ALA A 259 7.19 3.36 15.00
CA ALA A 259 8.29 4.25 15.41
C ALA A 259 9.44 3.48 16.09
N LYS A 260 9.12 2.39 16.83
CA LYS A 260 10.13 1.51 17.43
C LYS A 260 10.89 0.72 16.36
N SER A 261 10.22 0.27 15.31
CA SER A 261 10.87 -0.46 14.22
C SER A 261 11.92 0.37 13.47
N LEU A 262 11.82 1.70 13.47
CA LEU A 262 12.83 2.59 12.89
C LEU A 262 14.19 2.59 13.62
N GLN A 263 14.28 1.94 14.79
CA GLN A 263 15.57 1.69 15.46
C GLN A 263 16.37 0.60 14.74
N ARG A 264 15.71 -0.24 13.96
CA ARG A 264 16.33 -1.26 13.11
C ARG A 264 16.83 -0.60 11.82
N PRO A 265 18.15 -0.67 11.52
CA PRO A 265 18.74 0.02 10.36
C PRO A 265 18.09 -0.37 9.03
N GLU A 266 17.68 -1.64 8.85
CA GLU A 266 17.02 -2.13 7.64
C GLU A 266 15.63 -1.50 7.45
N VAL A 267 14.84 -1.35 8.52
CA VAL A 267 13.50 -0.71 8.46
C VAL A 267 13.65 0.77 8.12
N LYS A 268 14.60 1.45 8.76
CA LYS A 268 14.90 2.85 8.49
C LYS A 268 15.28 3.04 7.02
N ARG A 269 16.26 2.26 6.50
CA ARG A 269 16.70 2.34 5.10
C ARG A 269 15.56 2.06 4.14
N PHE A 270 14.71 1.06 4.43
CA PHE A 270 13.54 0.75 3.61
C PHE A 270 12.55 1.91 3.57
N THR A 271 12.23 2.50 4.72
CA THR A 271 11.26 3.61 4.80
C THR A 271 11.79 4.85 4.10
N ASP A 272 13.08 5.19 4.27
CA ASP A 272 13.73 6.27 3.54
C ASP A 272 13.72 6.01 2.03
N TYR A 273 14.03 4.78 1.62
CA TYR A 273 13.99 4.37 0.22
C TYR A 273 12.56 4.48 -0.35
N TYR A 274 11.56 4.03 0.40
CA TYR A 274 10.15 4.15 0.04
C TYR A 274 9.80 5.61 -0.26
N MET A 275 10.03 6.50 0.70
CA MET A 275 9.66 7.92 0.58
C MET A 275 10.43 8.66 -0.51
N ASN A 276 11.66 8.25 -0.81
CA ASN A 276 12.45 8.83 -1.91
C ASN A 276 11.97 8.37 -3.30
N ASN A 277 11.34 7.21 -3.40
CA ASN A 277 10.90 6.61 -4.66
C ASN A 277 9.38 6.53 -4.81
N ALA A 278 8.59 6.92 -3.79
CA ALA A 278 7.13 6.78 -3.77
C ALA A 278 6.45 7.44 -4.99
N SER A 279 6.87 8.65 -5.38
CA SER A 279 6.31 9.35 -6.55
C SER A 279 6.50 8.55 -7.84
N ARG A 280 7.72 8.10 -8.09
CA ARG A 280 8.09 7.35 -9.30
C ARG A 280 7.41 5.99 -9.33
N LEU A 281 7.52 5.23 -8.25
CA LEU A 281 7.00 3.87 -8.16
C LEU A 281 5.47 3.82 -8.13
N SER A 282 4.82 4.78 -7.45
CA SER A 282 3.35 4.89 -7.52
C SER A 282 2.88 5.11 -8.95
N GLY A 283 3.53 6.00 -9.70
CA GLY A 283 3.21 6.22 -11.12
C GLY A 283 3.45 4.99 -11.99
N ALA A 284 4.55 4.26 -11.77
CA ALA A 284 4.90 3.07 -12.52
C ALA A 284 3.85 1.95 -12.36
N VAL A 285 3.25 1.81 -11.17
CA VAL A 285 2.20 0.82 -10.91
C VAL A 285 0.77 1.37 -11.10
N GLY A 286 0.62 2.55 -11.72
CA GLY A 286 -0.68 3.06 -12.16
C GLY A 286 -1.43 3.92 -11.15
N TYR A 287 -0.81 4.31 -10.02
CA TYR A 287 -1.38 5.27 -9.06
C TYR A 287 -1.11 6.72 -9.45
N ILE A 288 -1.78 7.64 -8.76
CA ILE A 288 -1.60 9.07 -8.95
C ILE A 288 -0.61 9.57 -7.88
N GLY A 289 0.61 9.92 -8.33
CA GLY A 289 1.61 10.50 -7.43
C GLY A 289 1.10 11.80 -6.80
N LEU A 290 1.49 12.01 -5.54
CA LEU A 290 1.26 13.27 -4.83
C LEU A 290 2.13 14.38 -5.40
N PRO A 291 1.78 15.65 -5.18
CA PRO A 291 2.69 16.77 -5.48
C PRO A 291 4.01 16.64 -4.70
N ALA A 292 5.10 17.14 -5.27
CA ALA A 292 6.44 17.07 -4.64
C ALA A 292 6.46 17.60 -3.19
N ARG A 293 5.70 18.66 -2.92
CA ARG A 293 5.57 19.24 -1.56
C ARG A 293 5.02 18.22 -0.54
N ALA A 294 4.06 17.35 -0.93
CA ALA A 294 3.53 16.32 -0.02
C ALA A 294 4.61 15.31 0.39
N TYR A 295 5.43 14.86 -0.58
CA TYR A 295 6.55 13.97 -0.27
C TYR A 295 7.63 14.66 0.57
N THR A 296 7.85 15.96 0.37
CA THR A 296 8.78 16.74 1.21
C THR A 296 8.28 16.78 2.66
N LEU A 297 7.00 17.10 2.88
CA LEU A 297 6.39 17.10 4.22
C LEU A 297 6.45 15.71 4.86
N ALA A 298 6.03 14.67 4.14
CA ALA A 298 6.07 13.30 4.65
C ALA A 298 7.51 12.86 5.04
N LYS A 299 8.53 13.22 4.26
CA LYS A 299 9.93 12.97 4.62
C LYS A 299 10.35 13.75 5.87
N GLN A 300 9.90 14.99 6.03
CA GLN A 300 10.15 15.77 7.25
C GLN A 300 9.50 15.14 8.48
N HIS A 301 8.26 14.65 8.36
CA HIS A 301 7.56 13.92 9.43
C HIS A 301 8.33 12.66 9.83
N LEU A 302 8.82 11.90 8.86
CA LEU A 302 9.63 10.71 9.10
C LEU A 302 10.96 11.08 9.81
N GLN A 303 11.69 12.09 9.33
CA GLN A 303 12.97 12.52 9.90
C GLN A 303 12.82 13.04 11.32
N LYS A 304 11.79 13.84 11.57
CA LYS A 304 11.45 14.40 12.90
C LYS A 304 10.73 13.39 13.80
N ARG A 305 10.45 12.19 13.31
CA ARG A 305 9.66 11.15 14.01
C ARG A 305 8.34 11.68 14.55
N LYS A 306 7.57 12.38 13.71
CA LYS A 306 6.25 12.92 14.07
C LYS A 306 5.28 11.76 14.32
N ILE A 307 4.96 11.54 15.60
CA ILE A 307 4.09 10.44 16.04
C ILE A 307 2.63 10.83 15.91
N GLY A 308 1.82 9.98 15.29
CA GLY A 308 0.37 10.13 15.20
C GLY A 308 -0.13 10.33 13.77
N THR A 309 -1.25 11.02 13.62
CA THR A 309 -1.99 11.23 12.36
C THR A 309 -2.52 12.65 12.27
N VAL A 310 -2.55 13.20 11.05
CA VAL A 310 -3.18 14.50 10.75
C VAL A 310 -4.72 14.45 10.75
N PHE A 311 -5.31 13.26 10.92
CA PHE A 311 -6.76 13.04 10.80
C PHE A 311 -7.48 12.87 12.13
N ALA A 312 -6.76 12.82 13.25
CA ALA A 312 -7.33 12.65 14.59
C ALA A 312 -8.27 11.42 14.76
N GLY A 313 -8.14 10.41 13.89
CA GLY A 313 -8.97 9.22 13.88
C GLY A 313 -10.20 9.27 12.97
N ASP A 314 -10.34 10.34 12.18
CA ASP A 314 -11.37 10.47 11.15
C ASP A 314 -10.86 9.96 9.79
N ALA A 315 -11.80 9.52 8.95
CA ALA A 315 -11.51 9.09 7.58
C ALA A 315 -12.39 9.86 6.58
N PRO A 316 -12.11 11.16 6.32
CA PRO A 316 -12.97 12.00 5.51
C PRO A 316 -13.07 11.49 4.07
N VAL A 317 -14.30 11.51 3.53
CA VAL A 317 -14.59 11.16 2.14
C VAL A 317 -14.31 12.33 1.21
N GLY A 318 -13.76 12.06 0.02
CA GLY A 318 -13.53 13.05 -1.02
C GLY A 318 -12.48 14.11 -0.65
N LEU A 319 -11.53 13.75 0.25
CA LEU A 319 -10.43 14.64 0.60
C LEU A 319 -9.62 14.98 -0.66
N THR A 320 -9.43 16.27 -0.90
CA THR A 320 -8.65 16.75 -2.04
C THR A 320 -7.17 16.72 -1.74
N ILE A 321 -6.34 16.71 -2.80
CA ILE A 321 -4.88 16.80 -2.66
C ILE A 321 -4.48 18.10 -1.90
N GLU A 322 -5.17 19.19 -2.17
CA GLU A 322 -4.93 20.47 -1.49
C GLU A 322 -5.27 20.41 0.01
N ALA A 323 -6.42 19.82 0.35
CA ALA A 323 -6.82 19.64 1.74
C ALA A 323 -5.87 18.71 2.52
N LEU A 324 -5.37 17.65 1.86
CA LEU A 324 -4.31 16.82 2.43
C LEU A 324 -3.06 17.64 2.71
N LEU A 325 -2.56 18.38 1.72
CA LEU A 325 -1.37 19.22 1.86
C LEU A 325 -1.49 20.23 3.01
N LYS A 326 -2.68 20.83 3.17
CA LYS A 326 -2.93 21.77 4.27
C LYS A 326 -2.82 21.08 5.64
N ARG A 327 -3.39 19.88 5.79
CA ARG A 327 -3.29 19.08 7.04
C ARG A 327 -1.83 18.70 7.34
N GLU A 328 -1.13 18.16 6.36
CA GLU A 328 0.28 17.76 6.48
C GLU A 328 1.21 18.94 6.85
N ALA A 329 0.93 20.14 6.32
CA ALA A 329 1.72 21.33 6.61
C ALA A 329 1.45 21.93 8.00
N GLN A 330 0.30 21.66 8.59
CA GLN A 330 -0.07 22.12 9.92
C GLN A 330 0.37 21.15 11.03
N TYR A 331 0.69 19.91 10.67
CA TYR A 331 1.15 18.87 11.59
C TYR A 331 2.66 18.95 11.83
#